data_012799c075fcd08d7c07e22b6ee39b47
#
_entry.id   012799c075fcd08d7c07e22b6ee39b47
#
_cell.length_a   1.000
_cell.length_b   1.000
_cell.length_c   1.000
_cell.angle_alpha   90.00
_cell.angle_beta   90.00
_cell.angle_gamma   90.00
#
_symmetry.space_group_name_H-M   'P 1'
#
loop_
_entity.id
_entity.type
_entity.pdbx_description
1 polymer ?
#
loop_
_entity_poly.entity_id
_entity_poly.type
_entity_poly.pdbx_seq_one_letter_code
_entity_poly.pdbx_strand_id
1 'polypeptide(L)'
;MRCRPKLWCIVVLALFPGTLPAADLVFSVTEGVTYQATPKEIRDKFEPLAQALGTALKRNVRVVLVPKYNDVREGLAKQEYDLAFIHPAHVALAEVKAGRYKTLAWTAGYTEYTVSLMVNRNDTSKTLPDLKGRTLVTPDPDSITAWMVRAMLRTASIGSNEVKIRTTRYQDAVPFYLEYGFADVGATAANSVVKEWTDKGGKVFLKSRSVPIKYFIVSTKLSADEQERIQRALVTLAQTEPGRQVLGAVGYKGFVTPDHAVDTAAIDWLGL
;
A
#
# COMPACT_ATOMS: atom_id res chain seq x y z
N MET A 1 -58.14 -67.80 9.55
CA MET A 1 -57.87 -66.34 9.44
C MET A 1 -56.42 -66.12 9.71
N ARG A 2 -55.62 -65.81 8.67
CA ARG A 2 -54.15 -65.55 8.83
C ARG A 2 -53.95 -64.06 8.67
N CYS A 3 -53.55 -63.40 9.78
CA CYS A 3 -53.15 -61.99 9.83
C CYS A 3 -51.69 -61.86 9.23
N ARG A 4 -51.56 -61.03 8.20
CA ARG A 4 -50.24 -60.68 7.62
C ARG A 4 -49.75 -59.37 8.27
N PRO A 5 -48.52 -59.26 8.79
CA PRO A 5 -47.96 -58.01 9.27
C PRO A 5 -47.60 -57.09 8.11
N LYS A 6 -48.02 -55.82 8.18
CA LYS A 6 -47.57 -54.74 7.28
C LYS A 6 -46.17 -54.29 7.68
N LEU A 7 -45.17 -54.51 6.84
CA LEU A 7 -43.82 -53.91 6.96
C LEU A 7 -43.92 -52.43 6.56
N TRP A 8 -43.69 -51.55 7.51
CA TRP A 8 -43.46 -50.12 7.25
C TRP A 8 -41.99 -49.94 6.94
N CYS A 9 -41.64 -49.60 5.68
CA CYS A 9 -40.29 -49.12 5.30
C CYS A 9 -40.16 -47.68 5.79
N ILE A 10 -39.34 -47.45 6.81
CA ILE A 10 -38.89 -46.11 7.22
C ILE A 10 -37.79 -45.70 6.26
N VAL A 11 -38.09 -44.76 5.34
CA VAL A 11 -37.07 -44.12 4.49
C VAL A 11 -36.38 -43.05 5.34
N VAL A 12 -35.14 -43.34 5.79
CA VAL A 12 -34.30 -42.36 6.44
C VAL A 12 -33.69 -41.48 5.36
N LEU A 13 -34.24 -40.28 5.18
CA LEU A 13 -33.67 -39.24 4.33
C LEU A 13 -32.39 -38.74 5.01
N ALA A 14 -31.23 -39.18 4.58
CA ALA A 14 -29.95 -38.64 5.00
C ALA A 14 -29.81 -37.20 4.44
N LEU A 15 -30.06 -36.20 5.28
CA LEU A 15 -29.71 -34.81 5.00
C LEU A 15 -28.17 -34.70 4.95
N PHE A 16 -27.61 -34.77 3.74
CA PHE A 16 -26.23 -34.32 3.54
C PHE A 16 -26.21 -32.80 3.72
N PRO A 17 -25.43 -32.26 4.67
CA PRO A 17 -25.22 -30.84 4.73
C PRO A 17 -24.46 -30.44 3.46
N GLY A 18 -25.18 -29.94 2.48
CA GLY A 18 -24.56 -29.30 1.31
C GLY A 18 -23.77 -28.11 1.81
N THR A 19 -22.44 -28.21 1.76
CA THR A 19 -21.57 -27.04 1.98
C THR A 19 -21.85 -26.05 0.87
N LEU A 20 -22.57 -24.97 1.18
CA LEU A 20 -22.69 -23.83 0.28
C LEU A 20 -21.26 -23.41 -0.14
N PRO A 21 -21.00 -23.17 -1.42
CA PRO A 21 -19.72 -22.66 -1.85
C PRO A 21 -19.45 -21.35 -1.11
N ALA A 22 -18.30 -21.24 -0.45
CA ALA A 22 -17.90 -20.02 0.22
C ALA A 22 -17.88 -18.89 -0.81
N ALA A 23 -18.44 -17.73 -0.47
CA ALA A 23 -18.45 -16.57 -1.35
C ALA A 23 -17.02 -16.19 -1.81
N ASP A 24 -16.91 -15.69 -3.02
CA ASP A 24 -15.65 -15.18 -3.57
C ASP A 24 -15.06 -14.10 -2.67
N LEU A 25 -13.74 -14.10 -2.53
CA LEU A 25 -13.03 -13.01 -1.86
C LEU A 25 -12.70 -11.90 -2.85
N VAL A 26 -12.88 -10.67 -2.42
CA VAL A 26 -12.56 -9.48 -3.22
C VAL A 26 -11.17 -8.98 -2.87
N PHE A 27 -10.28 -8.98 -3.84
CA PHE A 27 -8.90 -8.49 -3.73
C PHE A 27 -8.75 -7.16 -4.47
N SER A 28 -8.71 -6.04 -3.73
CA SER A 28 -8.48 -4.73 -4.32
C SER A 28 -6.99 -4.46 -4.52
N VAL A 29 -6.66 -3.79 -5.63
CA VAL A 29 -5.29 -3.40 -5.97
C VAL A 29 -5.24 -1.91 -6.28
N THR A 30 -4.30 -1.22 -5.64
CA THR A 30 -3.96 0.19 -5.88
C THR A 30 -2.45 0.34 -5.87
N GLU A 31 -1.86 0.64 -7.04
CA GLU A 31 -0.39 0.84 -7.17
C GLU A 31 0.03 2.32 -7.16
N GLY A 32 -0.89 3.22 -6.84
CA GLY A 32 -0.64 4.66 -6.81
C GLY A 32 -1.01 5.39 -8.10
N VAL A 33 -1.20 6.70 -8.00
CA VAL A 33 -1.64 7.57 -9.11
C VAL A 33 -0.56 7.83 -10.17
N THR A 34 0.68 7.41 -9.92
CA THR A 34 1.82 7.63 -10.82
C THR A 34 2.02 6.51 -11.85
N TYR A 35 1.26 5.42 -11.76
CA TYR A 35 1.33 4.32 -12.71
C TYR A 35 0.34 4.54 -13.86
N GLN A 36 0.86 4.54 -15.09
CA GLN A 36 0.07 4.66 -16.32
C GLN A 36 -0.29 3.27 -16.89
N ALA A 37 -0.74 2.36 -16.04
CA ALA A 37 -1.18 1.04 -16.50
C ALA A 37 -2.70 1.01 -16.69
N THR A 38 -3.14 0.28 -17.70
CA THR A 38 -4.57 0.05 -17.94
C THR A 38 -5.17 -0.89 -16.88
N PRO A 39 -6.48 -0.85 -16.64
CA PRO A 39 -7.15 -1.77 -15.73
C PRO A 39 -6.89 -3.25 -16.08
N LYS A 40 -6.76 -3.58 -17.37
CA LYS A 40 -6.45 -4.92 -17.82
C LYS A 40 -5.04 -5.34 -17.42
N GLU A 41 -4.04 -4.50 -17.69
CA GLU A 41 -2.64 -4.77 -17.35
C GLU A 41 -2.45 -4.99 -15.84
N ILE A 42 -3.08 -4.18 -15.00
CA ILE A 42 -3.01 -4.36 -13.55
C ILE A 42 -3.68 -5.67 -13.13
N ARG A 43 -4.83 -6.00 -13.72
CA ARG A 43 -5.50 -7.27 -13.42
C ARG A 43 -4.62 -8.45 -13.82
N ASP A 44 -4.13 -8.47 -15.05
CA ASP A 44 -3.28 -9.54 -15.59
C ASP A 44 -2.00 -9.71 -14.73
N LYS A 45 -1.47 -8.60 -14.23
CA LYS A 45 -0.31 -8.57 -13.33
C LYS A 45 -0.59 -9.23 -11.97
N PHE A 46 -1.76 -8.98 -11.36
CA PHE A 46 -2.09 -9.47 -10.02
C PHE A 46 -2.90 -10.76 -10.00
N GLU A 47 -3.44 -11.20 -11.13
CA GLU A 47 -4.20 -12.44 -11.23
C GLU A 47 -3.43 -13.69 -10.74
N PRO A 48 -2.12 -13.89 -11.09
CA PRO A 48 -1.35 -15.02 -10.55
C PRO A 48 -1.22 -14.99 -9.02
N LEU A 49 -1.12 -13.80 -8.42
CA LEU A 49 -1.09 -13.65 -6.95
C LEU A 49 -2.45 -14.00 -6.35
N ALA A 50 -3.54 -13.54 -6.95
CA ALA A 50 -4.89 -13.88 -6.51
C ALA A 50 -5.15 -15.38 -6.55
N GLN A 51 -4.71 -16.07 -7.63
CA GLN A 51 -4.81 -17.53 -7.76
C GLN A 51 -4.01 -18.27 -6.69
N ALA A 52 -2.78 -17.82 -6.41
CA ALA A 52 -1.96 -18.41 -5.35
C ALA A 52 -2.62 -18.27 -3.97
N LEU A 53 -3.19 -17.10 -3.67
CA LEU A 53 -3.93 -16.86 -2.43
C LEU A 53 -5.22 -17.69 -2.39
N GLY A 54 -5.94 -17.79 -3.51
CA GLY A 54 -7.13 -18.63 -3.64
C GLY A 54 -6.84 -20.10 -3.36
N THR A 55 -5.72 -20.60 -3.86
CA THR A 55 -5.25 -21.98 -3.59
C THR A 55 -4.97 -22.17 -2.08
N ALA A 56 -4.28 -21.22 -1.45
CA ALA A 56 -3.98 -21.27 -0.01
C ALA A 56 -5.25 -21.25 0.84
N LEU A 57 -6.28 -20.53 0.41
CA LEU A 57 -7.54 -20.35 1.14
C LEU A 57 -8.61 -21.39 0.76
N LYS A 58 -8.43 -22.11 -0.34
CA LYS A 58 -9.45 -22.98 -0.96
C LYS A 58 -10.74 -22.19 -1.30
N ARG A 59 -10.58 -20.95 -1.75
CA ARG A 59 -11.65 -20.03 -2.12
C ARG A 59 -11.26 -19.29 -3.40
N ASN A 60 -12.24 -18.87 -4.18
CA ASN A 60 -11.96 -17.99 -5.32
C ASN A 60 -11.58 -16.58 -4.82
N VAL A 61 -10.55 -15.96 -5.43
CA VAL A 61 -10.10 -14.60 -5.14
C VAL A 61 -10.18 -13.78 -6.41
N ARG A 62 -11.03 -12.77 -6.43
CA ARG A 62 -11.30 -11.92 -7.59
C ARG A 62 -10.56 -10.58 -7.46
N VAL A 63 -9.71 -10.26 -8.44
CA VAL A 63 -8.99 -8.98 -8.49
C VAL A 63 -9.92 -7.85 -8.92
N VAL A 64 -9.87 -6.74 -8.17
CA VAL A 64 -10.53 -5.48 -8.49
C VAL A 64 -9.51 -4.35 -8.47
N LEU A 65 -9.36 -3.67 -9.61
CA LEU A 65 -8.56 -2.46 -9.67
C LEU A 65 -9.35 -1.25 -9.18
N VAL A 66 -8.78 -0.49 -8.26
CA VAL A 66 -9.36 0.75 -7.75
C VAL A 66 -8.35 1.89 -7.98
N PRO A 67 -8.46 2.64 -9.09
CA PRO A 67 -7.42 3.59 -9.51
C PRO A 67 -7.45 4.91 -8.75
N LYS A 68 -8.58 5.29 -8.17
CA LYS A 68 -8.74 6.58 -7.47
C LYS A 68 -8.64 6.37 -5.96
N TYR A 69 -7.83 7.16 -5.29
CA TYR A 69 -7.64 7.04 -3.83
C TYR A 69 -8.93 7.26 -3.02
N ASN A 70 -9.82 8.15 -3.47
CA ASN A 70 -11.09 8.35 -2.79
C ASN A 70 -11.97 7.09 -2.83
N ASP A 71 -12.05 6.43 -4.00
CA ASP A 71 -12.81 5.20 -4.17
C ASP A 71 -12.20 4.06 -3.32
N VAL A 72 -10.85 3.99 -3.26
CA VAL A 72 -10.14 3.04 -2.38
C VAL A 72 -10.50 3.28 -0.93
N ARG A 73 -10.40 4.53 -0.43
CA ARG A 73 -10.72 4.88 0.96
C ARG A 73 -12.17 4.53 1.30
N GLU A 74 -13.09 4.85 0.41
CA GLU A 74 -14.50 4.57 0.61
C GLU A 74 -14.77 3.06 0.68
N GLY A 75 -14.27 2.28 -0.28
CA GLY A 75 -14.43 0.82 -0.29
C GLY A 75 -13.77 0.14 0.91
N LEU A 76 -12.57 0.60 1.32
CA LEU A 76 -11.91 0.11 2.52
C LEU A 76 -12.70 0.44 3.79
N ALA A 77 -13.19 1.69 3.93
CA ALA A 77 -13.98 2.11 5.08
C ALA A 77 -15.27 1.30 5.24
N LYS A 78 -15.88 0.89 4.13
CA LYS A 78 -17.06 0.01 4.08
C LYS A 78 -16.70 -1.48 4.21
N GLN A 79 -15.42 -1.83 4.21
CA GLN A 79 -14.91 -3.20 4.13
C GLN A 79 -15.52 -3.99 2.96
N GLU A 80 -15.56 -3.37 1.78
CA GLU A 80 -15.98 -3.99 0.52
C GLU A 80 -14.92 -4.93 -0.05
N TYR A 81 -13.68 -4.85 0.44
CA TYR A 81 -12.55 -5.68 0.03
C TYR A 81 -12.13 -6.58 1.19
N ASP A 82 -11.97 -7.87 0.90
CA ASP A 82 -11.46 -8.85 1.87
C ASP A 82 -9.95 -8.76 1.99
N LEU A 83 -9.28 -8.53 0.85
CA LEU A 83 -7.84 -8.41 0.66
C LEU A 83 -7.55 -7.10 -0.05
N ALA A 84 -6.45 -6.43 0.30
CA ALA A 84 -6.06 -5.24 -0.42
C ALA A 84 -4.53 -5.11 -0.52
N PHE A 85 -4.04 -4.85 -1.74
CA PHE A 85 -2.68 -4.41 -2.00
C PHE A 85 -2.69 -2.90 -2.22
N ILE A 86 -2.10 -2.17 -1.30
CA ILE A 86 -2.23 -0.72 -1.23
C ILE A 86 -0.87 -0.02 -1.30
N HIS A 87 -0.74 0.85 -2.28
CA HIS A 87 0.20 1.94 -2.33
C HIS A 87 -0.60 3.22 -2.61
N PRO A 88 -0.53 4.27 -1.79
CA PRO A 88 0.48 4.56 -0.76
C PRO A 88 0.10 4.12 0.67
N ALA A 89 1.12 4.04 1.51
CA ALA A 89 1.03 3.55 2.89
C ALA A 89 -0.04 4.23 3.75
N HIS A 90 -0.17 5.55 3.69
CA HIS A 90 -1.09 6.29 4.55
C HIS A 90 -2.56 5.89 4.36
N VAL A 91 -2.92 5.39 3.17
CA VAL A 91 -4.27 4.85 2.89
C VAL A 91 -4.48 3.53 3.63
N ALA A 92 -3.50 2.61 3.56
CA ALA A 92 -3.56 1.34 4.28
C ALA A 92 -3.53 1.54 5.80
N LEU A 93 -2.60 2.36 6.28
CA LEU A 93 -2.38 2.60 7.71
C LEU A 93 -3.57 3.30 8.39
N ALA A 94 -4.31 4.16 7.68
CA ALA A 94 -5.54 4.74 8.20
C ALA A 94 -6.59 3.66 8.55
N GLU A 95 -6.69 2.64 7.73
CA GLU A 95 -7.64 1.53 7.93
C GLU A 95 -7.16 0.54 9.00
N VAL A 96 -5.83 0.36 9.12
CA VAL A 96 -5.22 -0.41 10.21
C VAL A 96 -5.45 0.29 11.55
N LYS A 97 -5.22 1.61 11.62
CA LYS A 97 -5.53 2.42 12.82
C LYS A 97 -6.99 2.32 13.22
N ALA A 98 -7.90 2.32 12.24
CA ALA A 98 -9.33 2.22 12.49
C ALA A 98 -9.78 0.80 12.90
N GLY A 99 -8.88 -0.19 12.92
CA GLY A 99 -9.18 -1.58 13.30
C GLY A 99 -10.00 -2.36 12.27
N ARG A 100 -10.23 -1.79 11.08
CA ARG A 100 -10.99 -2.45 10.01
C ARG A 100 -10.16 -3.45 9.22
N TYR A 101 -8.86 -3.19 9.12
CA TYR A 101 -7.89 -4.03 8.42
C TYR A 101 -6.67 -4.33 9.31
N LYS A 102 -5.95 -5.39 8.95
CA LYS A 102 -4.68 -5.78 9.56
C LYS A 102 -3.60 -5.88 8.50
N THR A 103 -2.41 -5.38 8.78
CA THR A 103 -1.24 -5.59 7.92
C THR A 103 -0.78 -7.03 8.03
N LEU A 104 -0.71 -7.74 6.90
CA LEU A 104 -0.17 -9.11 6.85
C LEU A 104 1.23 -9.16 6.24
N ALA A 105 1.54 -8.26 5.30
CA ALA A 105 2.86 -8.23 4.71
C ALA A 105 3.22 -6.83 4.20
N TRP A 106 4.52 -6.55 4.15
CA TRP A 106 5.11 -5.48 3.36
C TRP A 106 5.77 -6.05 2.11
N THR A 107 5.87 -5.24 1.06
CA THR A 107 6.60 -5.64 -0.15
C THR A 107 8.10 -5.47 0.06
N ALA A 108 8.87 -6.53 -0.17
CA ALA A 108 10.33 -6.52 -0.08
C ALA A 108 10.94 -5.48 -1.04
N GLY A 109 11.88 -4.69 -0.54
CA GLY A 109 12.50 -3.58 -1.25
C GLY A 109 11.71 -2.26 -1.21
N TYR A 110 10.56 -2.24 -0.50
CA TYR A 110 9.73 -1.05 -0.29
C TYR A 110 9.50 -0.76 1.20
N THR A 111 10.37 -1.26 2.06
CA THR A 111 10.28 -1.10 3.52
C THR A 111 11.00 0.13 4.04
N GLU A 112 11.88 0.74 3.23
CA GLU A 112 12.74 1.86 3.63
C GLU A 112 12.58 3.05 2.67
N TYR A 113 11.35 3.52 2.51
CA TYR A 113 11.09 4.67 1.67
C TYR A 113 11.37 5.96 2.42
N THR A 114 12.20 6.83 1.83
CA THR A 114 12.59 8.12 2.39
C THR A 114 12.31 9.25 1.41
N VAL A 115 11.99 10.42 1.93
CA VAL A 115 11.89 11.66 1.18
C VAL A 115 13.18 12.44 1.30
N SER A 116 13.74 12.88 0.16
CA SER A 116 14.88 13.79 0.09
C SER A 116 14.38 15.22 -0.12
N LEU A 117 14.87 16.15 0.69
CA LEU A 117 14.69 17.58 0.48
C LEU A 117 15.89 18.13 -0.29
N MET A 118 15.60 18.64 -1.49
CA MET A 118 16.59 19.10 -2.45
C MET A 118 16.58 20.63 -2.53
N VAL A 119 17.75 21.21 -2.71
CA VAL A 119 17.98 22.65 -2.88
C VAL A 119 19.03 22.92 -3.96
N ASN A 120 19.09 24.16 -4.41
CA ASN A 120 20.10 24.61 -5.37
C ASN A 120 21.51 24.57 -4.77
N ARG A 121 22.53 24.57 -5.63
CA ARG A 121 23.98 24.48 -5.29
C ARG A 121 24.41 25.45 -4.18
N ASN A 122 23.97 26.71 -4.26
CA ASN A 122 24.41 27.77 -3.38
C ASN A 122 23.53 27.91 -2.11
N ASP A 123 22.54 27.05 -1.94
CA ASP A 123 21.68 27.07 -0.78
C ASP A 123 22.44 26.63 0.47
N THR A 124 22.16 27.29 1.59
CA THR A 124 22.86 27.07 2.87
C THR A 124 21.99 26.38 3.92
N SER A 125 20.76 25.97 3.57
CA SER A 125 19.84 25.24 4.46
C SER A 125 20.48 23.96 5.00
N LYS A 126 20.27 23.70 6.29
CA LYS A 126 20.80 22.52 6.99
C LYS A 126 19.71 21.80 7.79
N THR A 127 18.67 22.51 8.20
CA THR A 127 17.64 22.05 9.11
C THR A 127 16.23 22.38 8.61
N LEU A 128 15.21 21.73 9.15
CA LEU A 128 13.82 22.05 8.80
C LEU A 128 13.39 23.49 9.12
N PRO A 129 13.80 24.10 10.26
CA PRO A 129 13.52 25.51 10.52
C PRO A 129 13.98 26.48 9.43
N ASP A 130 15.03 26.15 8.66
CA ASP A 130 15.51 26.98 7.54
C ASP A 130 14.49 27.06 6.38
N LEU A 131 13.42 26.28 6.42
CA LEU A 131 12.34 26.30 5.43
C LEU A 131 11.32 27.42 5.69
N LYS A 132 11.31 28.05 6.86
CA LYS A 132 10.35 29.11 7.20
C LYS A 132 10.45 30.28 6.22
N GLY A 133 9.29 30.73 5.74
CA GLY A 133 9.18 31.80 4.74
C GLY A 133 9.45 31.35 3.28
N ARG A 134 9.86 30.09 3.08
CA ARG A 134 10.25 29.57 1.75
C ARG A 134 9.10 28.86 1.04
N THR A 135 9.29 28.66 -0.26
CA THR A 135 8.40 27.85 -1.09
C THR A 135 8.98 26.44 -1.27
N LEU A 136 8.22 25.42 -0.86
CA LEU A 136 8.56 24.02 -1.01
C LEU A 136 7.63 23.37 -2.03
N VAL A 137 8.18 22.65 -3.02
CA VAL A 137 7.41 21.86 -3.98
C VAL A 137 7.42 20.39 -3.61
N THR A 138 6.24 19.76 -3.60
CA THR A 138 6.05 18.32 -3.41
C THR A 138 5.36 17.73 -4.64
N PRO A 139 5.40 16.40 -4.83
CA PRO A 139 4.46 15.73 -5.74
C PRO A 139 3.02 15.94 -5.31
N ASP A 140 2.10 15.24 -5.98
CA ASP A 140 0.67 15.27 -5.68
C ASP A 140 0.38 15.34 -4.18
N PRO A 141 -0.52 16.21 -3.71
CA PRO A 141 -0.79 16.41 -2.29
C PRO A 141 -1.29 15.16 -1.57
N ASP A 142 -1.82 14.18 -2.29
CA ASP A 142 -2.26 12.89 -1.78
C ASP A 142 -1.20 11.78 -1.93
N SER A 143 0.00 12.13 -2.40
CA SER A 143 1.13 11.20 -2.44
C SER A 143 1.71 10.96 -1.04
N ILE A 144 2.29 9.76 -0.83
CA ILE A 144 3.00 9.47 0.44
C ILE A 144 4.16 10.46 0.67
N THR A 145 4.83 10.92 -0.40
CA THR A 145 5.90 11.92 -0.31
C THR A 145 5.39 13.22 0.32
N ALA A 146 4.25 13.74 -0.14
CA ALA A 146 3.64 14.95 0.42
C ALA A 146 3.17 14.73 1.87
N TRP A 147 2.64 13.56 2.21
CA TRP A 147 2.28 13.21 3.60
C TRP A 147 3.51 13.17 4.51
N MET A 148 4.61 12.60 4.06
CA MET A 148 5.87 12.57 4.82
C MET A 148 6.46 13.97 5.01
N VAL A 149 6.40 14.84 3.99
CA VAL A 149 6.82 16.25 4.13
C VAL A 149 5.99 16.95 5.21
N ARG A 150 4.66 16.81 5.18
CA ARG A 150 3.80 17.38 6.24
C ARG A 150 4.15 16.84 7.63
N ALA A 151 4.48 15.55 7.73
CA ALA A 151 4.93 14.94 8.97
C ALA A 151 6.28 15.53 9.45
N MET A 152 7.23 15.75 8.54
CA MET A 152 8.51 16.40 8.85
C MET A 152 8.29 17.81 9.40
N LEU A 153 7.50 18.63 8.71
CA LEU A 153 7.19 20.00 9.14
C LEU A 153 6.52 20.03 10.52
N ARG A 154 5.51 19.16 10.73
CA ARG A 154 4.83 19.03 12.02
C ARG A 154 5.79 18.63 13.15
N THR A 155 6.68 17.67 12.91
CA THR A 155 7.69 17.23 13.88
C THR A 155 8.65 18.35 14.26
N ALA A 156 8.93 19.27 13.33
CA ALA A 156 9.76 20.46 13.58
C ALA A 156 8.95 21.67 14.12
N SER A 157 7.67 21.48 14.46
CA SER A 157 6.77 22.54 14.90
C SER A 157 6.66 23.71 13.92
N ILE A 158 6.68 23.39 12.60
CA ILE A 158 6.51 24.36 11.53
C ILE A 158 5.04 24.32 11.09
N GLY A 159 4.36 25.44 11.27
CA GLY A 159 2.95 25.61 10.89
C GLY A 159 2.74 25.67 9.38
N SER A 160 1.52 25.36 8.94
CA SER A 160 1.16 25.35 7.51
C SER A 160 1.26 26.71 6.82
N ASN A 161 1.27 27.81 7.57
CA ASN A 161 1.42 29.18 7.09
C ASN A 161 2.88 29.65 7.06
N GLU A 162 3.81 28.89 7.65
CA GLU A 162 5.23 29.27 7.70
C GLU A 162 6.04 28.77 6.49
N VAL A 163 5.50 27.82 5.71
CA VAL A 163 6.10 27.29 4.48
C VAL A 163 5.04 27.27 3.38
N LYS A 164 5.33 27.91 2.26
CA LYS A 164 4.42 27.90 1.10
C LYS A 164 4.60 26.59 0.34
N ILE A 165 3.61 25.68 0.41
CA ILE A 165 3.65 24.41 -0.33
C ILE A 165 3.06 24.61 -1.72
N ARG A 166 3.84 24.25 -2.75
CA ARG A 166 3.40 24.04 -4.12
C ARG A 166 3.35 22.55 -4.42
N THR A 167 2.54 22.16 -5.36
CA THR A 167 2.42 20.76 -5.79
C THR A 167 2.65 20.62 -7.27
N THR A 168 3.23 19.47 -7.65
CA THR A 168 3.31 19.02 -9.03
C THR A 168 2.71 17.63 -9.14
N ARG A 169 2.36 17.17 -10.34
CA ARG A 169 1.75 15.86 -10.51
C ARG A 169 2.72 14.70 -10.23
N TYR A 170 3.98 14.85 -10.65
CA TYR A 170 4.97 13.78 -10.64
C TYR A 170 6.26 14.18 -9.92
N GLN A 171 6.99 13.20 -9.42
CA GLN A 171 8.25 13.42 -8.70
C GLN A 171 9.38 13.96 -9.60
N ASP A 172 9.39 13.56 -10.86
CA ASP A 172 10.36 14.00 -11.88
C ASP A 172 10.21 15.46 -12.30
N ALA A 173 9.04 16.06 -12.08
CA ALA A 173 8.83 17.48 -12.31
C ALA A 173 9.39 18.38 -11.18
N VAL A 174 9.75 17.83 -10.02
CA VAL A 174 10.27 18.60 -8.88
C VAL A 174 11.53 19.42 -9.22
N PRO A 175 12.56 18.88 -9.90
CA PRO A 175 13.75 19.64 -10.28
C PRO A 175 13.43 20.88 -11.13
N PHE A 176 12.46 20.82 -12.03
CA PHE A 176 12.05 21.94 -12.85
C PHE A 176 11.67 23.16 -12.00
N TYR A 177 10.93 22.95 -10.90
CA TYR A 177 10.55 24.04 -10.02
C TYR A 177 11.74 24.71 -9.33
N LEU A 178 12.78 23.95 -9.04
CA LEU A 178 14.03 24.44 -8.46
C LEU A 178 14.89 25.19 -9.52
N GLU A 179 15.03 24.61 -10.70
CA GLU A 179 15.80 25.19 -11.82
C GLU A 179 15.28 26.56 -12.25
N TYR A 180 13.94 26.71 -12.31
CA TYR A 180 13.30 27.94 -12.75
C TYR A 180 12.90 28.88 -11.60
N GLY A 181 13.31 28.59 -10.36
CA GLY A 181 13.03 29.46 -9.21
C GLY A 181 11.54 29.52 -8.81
N PHE A 182 10.74 28.55 -9.21
CA PHE A 182 9.33 28.46 -8.79
C PHE A 182 9.19 27.91 -7.38
N ALA A 183 10.20 27.27 -6.87
CA ALA A 183 10.33 26.82 -5.48
C ALA A 183 11.79 26.92 -5.02
N ASP A 184 11.97 27.11 -3.71
CA ASP A 184 13.30 27.16 -3.10
C ASP A 184 13.77 25.77 -2.70
N VAL A 185 12.83 24.88 -2.37
CA VAL A 185 13.05 23.52 -1.88
C VAL A 185 12.19 22.55 -2.65
N GLY A 186 12.74 21.42 -3.04
CA GLY A 186 12.02 20.32 -3.70
C GLY A 186 12.02 19.06 -2.85
N ALA A 187 10.88 18.39 -2.77
CA ALA A 187 10.77 17.11 -2.07
C ALA A 187 10.48 15.97 -3.07
N THR A 188 11.31 14.95 -3.05
CA THR A 188 11.12 13.75 -3.86
C THR A 188 11.61 12.50 -3.12
N ALA A 189 11.06 11.35 -3.46
CA ALA A 189 11.55 10.05 -3.01
C ALA A 189 12.07 9.19 -4.18
N ALA A 190 12.09 9.73 -5.39
CA ALA A 190 12.64 9.06 -6.56
C ALA A 190 14.17 9.18 -6.57
N ASN A 191 14.88 8.08 -6.31
CA ASN A 191 16.35 8.07 -6.27
C ASN A 191 16.99 8.50 -7.61
N SER A 192 16.36 8.21 -8.76
CA SER A 192 16.81 8.67 -10.07
C SER A 192 16.78 10.20 -10.17
N VAL A 193 15.70 10.82 -9.69
CA VAL A 193 15.55 12.29 -9.65
C VAL A 193 16.59 12.92 -8.73
N VAL A 194 16.80 12.34 -7.54
CA VAL A 194 17.83 12.80 -6.60
C VAL A 194 19.20 12.72 -7.23
N LYS A 195 19.53 11.59 -7.88
CA LYS A 195 20.81 11.40 -8.55
C LYS A 195 21.03 12.42 -9.65
N GLU A 196 20.07 12.59 -10.56
CA GLU A 196 20.15 13.57 -11.64
C GLU A 196 20.36 15.00 -11.10
N TRP A 197 19.63 15.37 -10.05
CA TRP A 197 19.76 16.67 -9.40
C TRP A 197 21.16 16.90 -8.82
N THR A 198 21.70 15.91 -8.13
CA THR A 198 23.05 16.01 -7.55
C THR A 198 24.16 15.99 -8.60
N ASP A 199 23.99 15.23 -9.68
CA ASP A 199 24.93 15.22 -10.82
C ASP A 199 25.02 16.60 -11.50
N LYS A 200 23.93 17.37 -11.53
CA LYS A 200 23.88 18.76 -12.00
C LYS A 200 24.41 19.77 -10.96
N GLY A 201 24.86 19.32 -9.81
CA GLY A 201 25.44 20.11 -8.73
C GLY A 201 24.44 20.64 -7.70
N GLY A 202 23.19 20.25 -7.77
CA GLY A 202 22.23 20.48 -6.68
C GLY A 202 22.56 19.68 -5.43
N LYS A 203 21.86 19.93 -4.34
CA LYS A 203 22.13 19.29 -3.04
C LYS A 203 20.87 18.65 -2.47
N VAL A 204 21.08 17.55 -1.73
CA VAL A 204 20.13 17.06 -0.73
C VAL A 204 20.62 17.54 0.63
N PHE A 205 19.83 18.36 1.33
CA PHE A 205 20.25 18.85 2.64
C PHE A 205 19.64 18.06 3.80
N LEU A 206 18.52 17.36 3.56
CA LEU A 206 17.88 16.55 4.58
C LEU A 206 17.11 15.37 3.96
N LYS A 207 17.02 14.28 4.71
CA LYS A 207 16.16 13.14 4.39
C LYS A 207 15.18 12.89 5.55
N SER A 208 13.99 12.40 5.22
CA SER A 208 13.03 11.95 6.23
C SER A 208 13.50 10.67 6.92
N ARG A 209 12.83 10.29 8.02
CA ARG A 209 12.82 8.89 8.45
C ARG A 209 12.23 8.00 7.36
N SER A 210 12.57 6.71 7.37
CA SER A 210 11.99 5.73 6.46
C SER A 210 10.64 5.22 6.93
N VAL A 211 9.79 4.84 5.97
CA VAL A 211 8.54 4.12 6.22
C VAL A 211 8.34 3.04 5.14
N PRO A 212 7.70 1.91 5.44
CA PRO A 212 7.20 1.01 4.42
C PRO A 212 6.12 1.71 3.59
N ILE A 213 6.03 1.42 2.29
CA ILE A 213 5.07 2.13 1.42
C ILE A 213 4.10 1.24 0.64
N LYS A 214 4.37 -0.05 0.54
CA LYS A 214 3.51 -1.02 -0.17
C LYS A 214 3.04 -2.09 0.79
N TYR A 215 1.76 -2.08 1.06
CA TYR A 215 1.10 -2.89 2.08
C TYR A 215 0.19 -3.94 1.48
N PHE A 216 0.25 -5.14 2.02
CA PHE A 216 -0.80 -6.13 1.88
C PHE A 216 -1.60 -6.18 3.19
N ILE A 217 -2.84 -5.74 3.12
CA ILE A 217 -3.76 -5.70 4.27
C ILE A 217 -4.96 -6.60 4.03
N VAL A 218 -5.56 -7.09 5.10
CA VAL A 218 -6.77 -7.92 5.04
C VAL A 218 -7.84 -7.40 5.99
N SER A 219 -9.08 -7.60 5.60
CA SER A 219 -10.24 -7.27 6.44
C SER A 219 -10.21 -8.08 7.74
N THR A 220 -10.52 -7.42 8.85
CA THR A 220 -10.67 -8.09 10.16
C THR A 220 -11.89 -9.01 10.23
N LYS A 221 -12.73 -9.04 9.18
CA LYS A 221 -13.82 -10.03 9.03
C LYS A 221 -13.31 -11.43 8.70
N LEU A 222 -12.11 -11.56 8.13
CA LEU A 222 -11.48 -12.87 7.88
C LEU A 222 -11.06 -13.50 9.21
N SER A 223 -11.22 -14.81 9.32
CA SER A 223 -10.80 -15.56 10.50
C SER A 223 -9.27 -15.52 10.70
N ALA A 224 -8.82 -15.73 11.93
CA ALA A 224 -7.38 -15.77 12.24
C ALA A 224 -6.64 -16.84 11.42
N ASP A 225 -7.26 -17.99 11.18
CA ASP A 225 -6.69 -19.06 10.34
C ASP A 225 -6.55 -18.63 8.87
N GLU A 226 -7.54 -17.93 8.30
CA GLU A 226 -7.44 -17.38 6.94
C GLU A 226 -6.33 -16.32 6.86
N GLN A 227 -6.26 -15.41 7.84
CA GLN A 227 -5.20 -14.39 7.90
C GLN A 227 -3.80 -15.04 7.97
N GLU A 228 -3.62 -16.06 8.80
CA GLU A 228 -2.35 -16.78 8.92
C GLU A 228 -1.97 -17.49 7.62
N ARG A 229 -2.93 -18.16 6.96
CA ARG A 229 -2.70 -18.82 5.65
C ARG A 229 -2.31 -17.83 4.57
N ILE A 230 -2.96 -16.66 4.52
CA ILE A 230 -2.61 -15.57 3.58
C ILE A 230 -1.19 -15.09 3.86
N GLN A 231 -0.86 -14.76 5.11
CA GLN A 231 0.48 -14.29 5.49
C GLN A 231 1.55 -15.30 5.12
N ARG A 232 1.34 -16.57 5.47
CA ARG A 232 2.27 -17.66 5.14
C ARG A 232 2.45 -17.79 3.63
N ALA A 233 1.35 -17.79 2.86
CA ALA A 233 1.40 -17.87 1.40
C ALA A 233 2.23 -16.72 0.82
N LEU A 234 2.03 -15.47 1.27
CA LEU A 234 2.76 -14.30 0.78
C LEU A 234 4.27 -14.39 1.07
N VAL A 235 4.65 -14.65 2.33
CA VAL A 235 6.05 -14.59 2.74
C VAL A 235 6.88 -15.80 2.24
N THR A 236 6.23 -16.88 1.84
CA THR A 236 6.90 -18.06 1.29
C THR A 236 6.96 -18.10 -0.24
N LEU A 237 6.33 -17.16 -0.96
CA LEU A 237 6.32 -17.16 -2.43
C LEU A 237 7.72 -17.28 -3.05
N ALA A 238 8.70 -16.54 -2.53
CA ALA A 238 10.07 -16.58 -3.05
C ALA A 238 10.79 -17.93 -2.85
N GLN A 239 10.25 -18.82 -2.01
CA GLN A 239 10.89 -20.10 -1.64
C GLN A 239 10.59 -21.21 -2.68
N THR A 240 9.58 -21.04 -3.53
CA THR A 240 9.16 -22.05 -4.51
C THR A 240 9.25 -21.52 -5.93
N GLU A 241 9.45 -22.41 -6.92
CA GLU A 241 9.49 -21.99 -8.32
C GLU A 241 8.16 -21.36 -8.80
N PRO A 242 6.98 -21.98 -8.54
CA PRO A 242 5.71 -21.33 -8.87
C PRO A 242 5.54 -19.96 -8.20
N GLY A 243 5.96 -19.82 -6.95
CA GLY A 243 5.90 -18.55 -6.22
C GLY A 243 6.81 -17.48 -6.83
N ARG A 244 8.02 -17.83 -7.31
CA ARG A 244 8.90 -16.91 -8.03
C ARG A 244 8.29 -16.42 -9.34
N GLN A 245 7.55 -17.29 -10.06
CA GLN A 245 6.81 -16.90 -11.27
C GLN A 245 5.70 -15.89 -10.93
N VAL A 246 4.96 -16.12 -9.84
CA VAL A 246 3.96 -15.14 -9.32
C VAL A 246 4.62 -13.81 -9.01
N LEU A 247 5.76 -13.82 -8.29
CA LEU A 247 6.51 -12.61 -7.96
C LEU A 247 7.03 -11.89 -9.20
N GLY A 248 7.48 -12.64 -10.22
CA GLY A 248 7.89 -12.10 -11.52
C GLY A 248 6.74 -11.40 -12.23
N ALA A 249 5.53 -11.95 -12.21
CA ALA A 249 4.34 -11.35 -12.80
C ALA A 249 3.99 -10.01 -12.13
N VAL A 250 3.99 -9.95 -10.79
CA VAL A 250 3.71 -8.70 -10.05
C VAL A 250 4.90 -7.73 -10.03
N GLY A 251 6.09 -8.16 -10.46
CA GLY A 251 7.29 -7.32 -10.51
C GLY A 251 7.89 -7.02 -9.13
N TYR A 252 7.72 -7.90 -8.15
CA TYR A 252 8.25 -7.75 -6.80
C TYR A 252 9.24 -8.86 -6.43
N LYS A 253 10.16 -8.56 -5.52
CA LYS A 253 11.15 -9.54 -5.02
C LYS A 253 10.55 -10.51 -4.00
N GLY A 254 9.43 -10.17 -3.38
CA GLY A 254 8.78 -10.95 -2.33
C GLY A 254 7.96 -10.09 -1.39
N PHE A 255 7.46 -10.76 -0.36
CA PHE A 255 6.76 -10.13 0.76
C PHE A 255 7.47 -10.50 2.06
N VAL A 256 7.46 -9.58 3.03
CA VAL A 256 8.08 -9.76 4.34
C VAL A 256 7.05 -9.57 5.45
N THR A 257 7.25 -10.28 6.55
CA THR A 257 6.42 -10.13 7.75
C THR A 257 6.55 -8.71 8.28
N PRO A 258 5.44 -8.01 8.59
CA PRO A 258 5.49 -6.66 9.11
C PRO A 258 5.93 -6.65 10.57
N ASP A 259 6.63 -5.58 10.96
CA ASP A 259 6.79 -5.19 12.36
C ASP A 259 5.67 -4.19 12.70
N HIS A 260 4.72 -4.62 13.52
CA HIS A 260 3.59 -3.80 13.91
C HIS A 260 3.97 -2.55 14.74
N ALA A 261 5.14 -2.58 15.40
CA ALA A 261 5.65 -1.38 16.09
C ALA A 261 6.07 -0.30 15.07
N VAL A 262 6.62 -0.72 13.93
CA VAL A 262 6.94 0.20 12.80
C VAL A 262 5.67 0.78 12.19
N ASP A 263 4.61 -0.03 12.02
CA ASP A 263 3.31 0.46 11.54
C ASP A 263 2.73 1.50 12.50
N THR A 264 2.72 1.22 13.81
CA THR A 264 2.24 2.16 14.84
C THR A 264 3.03 3.46 14.82
N ALA A 265 4.36 3.37 14.78
CA ALA A 265 5.23 4.55 14.71
C ALA A 265 5.04 5.36 13.41
N ALA A 266 4.71 4.70 12.29
CA ALA A 266 4.39 5.36 11.03
C ALA A 266 3.02 6.07 11.10
N ILE A 267 2.01 5.44 11.68
CA ILE A 267 0.68 6.02 11.92
C ILE A 267 0.80 7.32 12.73
N ASP A 268 1.51 7.28 13.86
CA ASP A 268 1.69 8.42 14.75
C ASP A 268 2.46 9.53 14.05
N TRP A 269 3.55 9.20 13.38
CA TRP A 269 4.38 10.19 12.71
C TRP A 269 3.67 10.83 11.52
N LEU A 270 2.95 10.05 10.70
CA LEU A 270 2.16 10.59 9.59
C LEU A 270 0.96 11.40 10.06
N GLY A 271 0.51 11.22 11.32
CA GLY A 271 -0.63 11.92 11.91
C GLY A 271 -1.97 11.45 11.33
N LEU A 272 -2.07 10.15 11.12
CA LEU A 272 -3.26 9.50 10.61
C LEU A 272 -4.35 9.41 11.69
#